data_b721f25b167ed3191ed2f58447dbe9fd
#
_entry.id   b721f25b167ed3191ed2f58447dbe9fd
#
_cell.length_a   1.000
_cell.length_b   1.000
_cell.length_c   1.000
_cell.angle_alpha   90.00
_cell.angle_beta   90.00
_cell.angle_gamma   90.00
#
_symmetry.space_group_name_H-M   'P 1'
#
loop_
_entity.id
_entity.type
_entity.pdbx_description
1 polymer ?
#
loop_
_entity_poly.entity_id
_entity_poly.type
_entity_poly.pdbx_seq_one_letter_code
_entity_poly.pdbx_strand_id
1 'polypeptide(L)'
;MKRFKKLVSVLTLTAMLAASLTACGGKDPVAEDDSTAGTTTADSSTATTENSGDSTFTYAISGDPTETVNVITTSDRWGLSTVKMIYSPLYMNNADGINWFLATDYSVSDDNLTYTFKLRDDVKWSDGEPFTADDVVFTYEAMEQEDNLGWAYSQLVYDQGTVKVEKVDDYTVSFTFPFVTPTAIEMLSQIFIMPEHIYKDVTDFEHNDYNMNSVGTGPYKLVDYQSGSYLKFEANENYYKGEPSVKNIVFQIIENADTAILALQNGEVDAYQMTPQQVKKLDLDASNLTAYSYTEGRVGYLQFNCNRVTDENVRKALLFAMDRKAMDDAAFESDEYYSIPYTFLPTNSQFYTEDGVEKYEQDVDKAKSMLEEAGVSGLKLKLGYISSDAVQSAQALLIQEQLQEVGVTVELAGGDGTAIANAMKDPDNEYDMYLGGYIMGIDPDTFSSLFENDGAYNYMHYSGYDTIDQLFEEGRSEMDESARKETYAKLQAAVQDTGAFYPIISNNKILVVNNRIQGVEDAGLVPVYTFEDTSSLKIAE
;
A
#
# COMPACT_ATOMS: atom_id res chain seq x y z
N MET A 1 -32.09 -24.73 -8.39
CA MET A 1 -31.70 -24.36 -7.04
C MET A 1 -30.24 -24.80 -6.84
N LYS A 2 -29.29 -24.04 -7.36
CA LYS A 2 -27.83 -24.15 -7.13
C LYS A 2 -27.18 -22.97 -7.86
N ARG A 3 -27.42 -21.75 -7.39
CA ARG A 3 -26.73 -20.51 -7.83
C ARG A 3 -26.78 -19.50 -6.67
N PHE A 4 -26.10 -19.80 -5.58
CA PHE A 4 -25.88 -18.85 -4.50
C PHE A 4 -24.74 -19.40 -3.63
N LYS A 5 -23.52 -19.23 -4.04
CA LYS A 5 -22.30 -19.31 -3.22
C LYS A 5 -21.08 -19.02 -4.12
N LYS A 6 -20.99 -17.83 -4.65
CA LYS A 6 -19.76 -17.30 -5.26
C LYS A 6 -19.60 -15.83 -4.86
N LEU A 7 -19.58 -15.57 -3.59
CA LEU A 7 -19.44 -14.19 -3.12
C LEU A 7 -18.90 -14.20 -1.69
N VAL A 8 -17.70 -14.61 -1.50
CA VAL A 8 -16.88 -14.23 -0.32
C VAL A 8 -15.47 -14.78 -0.55
N SER A 9 -14.63 -14.16 -1.30
CA SER A 9 -13.21 -14.52 -1.31
C SER A 9 -12.27 -13.45 -1.85
N VAL A 10 -12.63 -12.18 -1.87
CA VAL A 10 -11.66 -11.11 -2.23
C VAL A 10 -12.00 -9.84 -1.45
N LEU A 11 -11.99 -9.86 -0.15
CA LEU A 11 -12.44 -8.70 0.64
C LEU A 11 -11.37 -8.12 1.58
N THR A 12 -10.11 -8.50 1.47
CA THR A 12 -9.13 -8.11 2.48
C THR A 12 -8.02 -7.16 2.04
N LEU A 13 -7.79 -6.91 0.76
CA LEU A 13 -6.72 -5.98 0.35
C LEU A 13 -7.17 -4.52 0.12
N THR A 14 -8.46 -4.22 0.08
CA THR A 14 -8.98 -2.87 -0.22
C THR A 14 -9.41 -2.05 0.99
N ALA A 15 -9.37 -2.59 2.20
CA ALA A 15 -9.76 -1.87 3.42
C ALA A 15 -8.71 -0.85 3.92
N MET A 16 -7.47 -0.88 3.39
CA MET A 16 -6.39 -0.04 3.90
C MET A 16 -6.41 1.42 3.45
N LEU A 17 -7.33 1.86 2.59
CA LEU A 17 -7.31 3.23 2.07
C LEU A 17 -8.45 4.15 2.52
N ALA A 18 -9.39 3.68 3.33
CA ALA A 18 -10.59 4.47 3.66
C ALA A 18 -10.65 5.02 5.09
N ALA A 19 -9.69 4.77 5.96
CA ALA A 19 -9.79 5.05 7.39
C ALA A 19 -9.05 6.30 7.92
N SER A 20 -8.67 7.26 7.08
CA SER A 20 -7.93 8.43 7.57
C SER A 20 -8.61 9.80 7.46
N LEU A 21 -9.94 9.89 7.35
CA LEU A 21 -10.61 11.20 7.35
C LEU A 21 -12.04 11.11 7.92
N THR A 22 -12.20 11.09 9.23
CA THR A 22 -13.46 11.53 9.86
C THR A 22 -13.20 12.14 11.21
N ALA A 23 -13.08 13.46 11.26
CA ALA A 23 -13.51 14.28 12.40
C ALA A 23 -13.51 15.75 12.03
N CYS A 24 -14.65 16.28 11.65
CA CYS A 24 -15.07 17.66 11.94
C CYS A 24 -16.58 17.79 11.67
N GLY A 25 -17.38 17.51 12.70
CA GLY A 25 -18.81 17.81 12.72
C GLY A 25 -19.04 19.13 13.44
N GLY A 26 -19.41 20.18 12.72
CA GLY A 26 -19.90 21.43 13.26
C GLY A 26 -21.29 21.28 13.87
N LYS A 27 -21.52 21.89 15.03
CA LYS A 27 -22.85 22.16 15.59
C LYS A 27 -23.10 23.65 15.60
N ASP A 28 -24.24 24.02 15.07
CA ASP A 28 -24.82 25.38 15.15
C ASP A 28 -25.24 25.76 16.57
N PRO A 29 -25.37 27.09 16.84
CA PRO A 29 -25.45 27.62 18.20
C PRO A 29 -26.88 27.83 18.69
N VAL A 30 -27.12 27.60 19.99
CA VAL A 30 -28.27 28.16 20.70
C VAL A 30 -27.85 28.67 22.08
N ALA A 31 -28.02 30.01 22.22
CA ALA A 31 -28.36 30.85 23.36
C ALA A 31 -27.72 30.66 24.75
N GLU A 32 -27.25 31.79 25.20
CA GLU A 32 -26.81 32.24 26.52
C GLU A 32 -27.65 31.76 27.72
N ASP A 33 -26.97 31.43 28.82
CA ASP A 33 -27.31 32.05 30.10
C ASP A 33 -26.11 32.04 31.08
N ASP A 34 -26.06 33.09 31.89
CA ASP A 34 -25.02 33.61 32.72
C ASP A 34 -24.93 32.85 34.07
N SER A 35 -23.75 32.53 34.57
CA SER A 35 -23.35 32.81 35.94
C SER A 35 -22.03 32.17 36.43
N THR A 36 -21.17 33.08 36.88
CA THR A 36 -20.18 32.98 37.99
C THR A 36 -18.98 32.04 37.95
N ALA A 37 -17.86 32.73 37.88
CA ALA A 37 -16.50 32.50 38.40
C ALA A 37 -16.23 31.27 39.28
N GLY A 38 -15.26 30.49 38.80
CA GLY A 38 -14.48 29.57 39.60
C GLY A 38 -13.13 29.37 38.93
N THR A 39 -12.13 30.13 39.36
CA THR A 39 -10.72 30.00 38.93
C THR A 39 -10.18 28.67 39.44
N THR A 40 -10.06 27.68 38.57
CA THR A 40 -9.17 26.56 38.78
C THR A 40 -8.07 26.65 37.74
N THR A 41 -6.89 27.01 38.18
CA THR A 41 -5.64 26.87 37.46
C THR A 41 -5.49 25.41 37.02
N ALA A 42 -5.70 25.15 35.73
CA ALA A 42 -5.25 23.93 35.12
C ALA A 42 -3.73 24.02 35.06
N ASP A 43 -3.10 23.18 35.84
CA ASP A 43 -1.68 22.89 35.80
C ASP A 43 -1.42 22.23 34.43
N SER A 44 -0.89 23.02 33.49
CA SER A 44 -0.31 22.46 32.28
C SER A 44 0.96 21.74 32.70
N SER A 45 0.84 20.45 32.97
CA SER A 45 2.00 19.59 32.98
C SER A 45 2.53 19.54 31.54
N THR A 46 3.41 20.47 31.20
CA THR A 46 4.42 20.27 30.18
C THR A 46 5.13 18.98 30.58
N ALA A 47 4.82 17.90 29.91
CA ALA A 47 5.70 16.75 29.90
C ALA A 47 7.03 17.25 29.30
N THR A 48 7.93 17.64 30.18
CA THR A 48 9.34 17.78 29.84
C THR A 48 9.76 16.41 29.34
N THR A 49 9.81 16.25 28.03
CA THR A 49 10.60 15.21 27.39
C THR A 49 12.00 15.39 27.93
N GLU A 50 12.38 14.54 28.89
CA GLU A 50 13.79 14.36 29.20
C GLU A 50 14.42 14.03 27.86
N ASN A 51 15.31 14.89 27.41
CA ASN A 51 16.20 14.68 26.28
C ASN A 51 16.97 13.39 26.62
N SER A 52 16.38 12.23 26.28
CA SER A 52 17.01 10.92 26.42
C SER A 52 18.13 10.93 25.40
N GLY A 53 19.33 11.13 25.86
CA GLY A 53 20.53 11.43 25.12
C GLY A 53 20.69 10.65 23.81
N ASP A 54 21.59 11.12 23.01
CA ASP A 54 22.22 10.77 21.73
C ASP A 54 21.92 9.40 21.05
N SER A 55 21.10 8.50 21.61
CA SER A 55 20.88 7.12 21.13
C SER A 55 19.45 6.79 20.71
N THR A 56 18.56 7.78 20.61
CA THR A 56 17.15 7.57 20.26
C THR A 56 16.85 8.14 18.86
N PHE A 57 16.18 7.34 18.02
CA PHE A 57 15.55 7.79 16.79
C PHE A 57 14.05 7.99 17.03
N THR A 58 13.55 9.20 16.79
CA THR A 58 12.13 9.55 16.96
C THR A 58 11.48 9.78 15.60
N TYR A 59 10.53 8.92 15.24
CA TYR A 59 9.77 9.00 14.01
C TYR A 59 8.34 9.47 14.28
N ALA A 60 7.97 10.63 13.73
CA ALA A 60 6.61 11.11 13.81
C ALA A 60 5.70 10.33 12.87
N ILE A 61 4.66 9.72 13.41
CA ILE A 61 3.62 8.99 12.67
C ILE A 61 2.28 9.71 12.78
N SER A 62 1.45 9.62 11.73
CA SER A 62 0.19 10.38 11.65
C SER A 62 -1.04 9.63 12.18
N GLY A 63 -0.87 8.42 12.67
CA GLY A 63 -1.97 7.60 13.20
C GLY A 63 -1.50 6.65 14.28
N ASP A 64 -2.43 6.23 15.09
CA ASP A 64 -2.25 5.22 16.12
C ASP A 64 -2.43 3.83 15.49
N PRO A 65 -1.57 2.82 15.78
CA PRO A 65 -1.92 1.45 15.49
C PRO A 65 -3.20 1.08 16.23
N THR A 66 -3.98 0.15 15.69
CA THR A 66 -5.11 -0.43 16.41
C THR A 66 -4.63 -1.00 17.76
N GLU A 67 -5.51 -1.04 18.76
CA GLU A 67 -5.16 -1.43 20.15
C GLU A 67 -4.42 -2.77 20.27
N THR A 68 -4.47 -3.57 19.21
CA THR A 68 -3.86 -4.91 19.16
C THR A 68 -2.87 -5.01 18.01
N VAL A 69 -1.60 -5.22 18.33
CA VAL A 69 -0.54 -5.48 17.35
C VAL A 69 -0.26 -6.98 17.33
N ASN A 70 -0.79 -7.67 16.32
CA ASN A 70 -0.67 -9.12 16.16
C ASN A 70 -0.37 -9.48 14.70
N VAL A 71 0.47 -10.48 14.47
CA VAL A 71 0.88 -10.94 13.14
C VAL A 71 -0.33 -11.40 12.29
N ILE A 72 -1.35 -12.02 12.92
CA ILE A 72 -2.49 -12.60 12.22
C ILE A 72 -3.51 -11.52 11.84
N THR A 73 -3.89 -10.65 12.79
CA THR A 73 -5.07 -9.79 12.67
C THR A 73 -4.76 -8.34 12.28
N THR A 74 -3.53 -7.88 12.49
CA THR A 74 -3.13 -6.49 12.18
C THR A 74 -3.13 -6.25 10.67
N SER A 75 -3.87 -5.21 10.24
CA SER A 75 -3.99 -4.84 8.82
C SER A 75 -3.83 -3.35 8.54
N ASP A 76 -3.82 -2.51 9.58
CA ASP A 76 -3.57 -1.08 9.42
C ASP A 76 -2.07 -0.76 9.26
N ARG A 77 -1.77 0.38 8.62
CA ARG A 77 -0.40 0.79 8.29
C ARG A 77 0.53 0.84 9.51
N TRP A 78 0.09 1.48 10.58
CA TRP A 78 0.96 1.73 11.74
C TRP A 78 1.11 0.48 12.61
N GLY A 79 0.07 -0.34 12.66
CA GLY A 79 0.13 -1.68 13.24
C GLY A 79 1.11 -2.57 12.49
N LEU A 80 1.06 -2.62 11.15
CA LEU A 80 2.01 -3.38 10.32
C LEU A 80 3.44 -2.86 10.48
N SER A 81 3.64 -1.53 10.54
CA SER A 81 4.96 -0.96 10.82
C SER A 81 5.48 -1.37 12.20
N THR A 82 4.59 -1.50 13.19
CA THR A 82 4.92 -1.98 14.54
C THR A 82 5.24 -3.48 14.53
N VAL A 83 4.43 -4.30 13.83
CA VAL A 83 4.71 -5.74 13.65
C VAL A 83 6.10 -5.95 13.08
N LYS A 84 6.49 -5.17 12.07
CA LYS A 84 7.82 -5.28 11.45
C LYS A 84 8.99 -4.93 12.38
N MET A 85 8.77 -4.06 13.34
CA MET A 85 9.80 -3.76 14.36
C MET A 85 10.07 -4.98 15.26
N ILE A 86 9.02 -5.77 15.54
CA ILE A 86 9.02 -6.84 16.55
C ILE A 86 9.28 -8.21 15.93
N TYR A 87 8.72 -8.49 14.75
CA TYR A 87 8.74 -9.79 14.10
C TYR A 87 9.51 -9.76 12.79
N SER A 88 9.98 -10.91 12.34
CA SER A 88 10.60 -11.07 11.02
C SER A 88 9.79 -12.05 10.18
N PRO A 89 9.70 -11.83 8.84
CA PRO A 89 9.17 -12.82 7.90
C PRO A 89 10.26 -13.83 7.52
N LEU A 90 9.91 -14.86 6.75
CA LEU A 90 10.92 -15.72 6.12
C LEU A 90 11.79 -14.92 5.16
N TYR A 91 11.17 -14.10 4.36
CA TYR A 91 11.78 -13.18 3.39
C TYR A 91 10.78 -12.08 3.01
N MET A 92 11.30 -11.02 2.38
CA MET A 92 10.50 -10.03 1.67
C MET A 92 10.86 -10.09 0.19
N ASN A 93 9.84 -10.17 -0.67
CA ASN A 93 10.01 -10.06 -2.11
C ASN A 93 9.64 -8.64 -2.55
N ASN A 94 10.55 -7.96 -3.21
CA ASN A 94 10.37 -6.60 -3.70
C ASN A 94 10.89 -6.47 -5.13
N ALA A 95 10.87 -5.27 -5.70
CA ALA A 95 11.31 -5.04 -7.08
C ALA A 95 12.77 -5.40 -7.34
N ASP A 96 13.62 -5.39 -6.30
CA ASP A 96 15.05 -5.73 -6.39
C ASP A 96 15.31 -7.24 -6.17
N GLY A 97 14.25 -8.01 -5.86
CA GLY A 97 14.30 -9.45 -5.62
C GLY A 97 14.03 -9.83 -4.17
N ILE A 98 14.48 -11.03 -3.78
CA ILE A 98 14.25 -11.60 -2.46
C ILE A 98 15.28 -11.06 -1.46
N ASN A 99 14.80 -10.39 -0.40
CA ASN A 99 15.59 -10.08 0.78
C ASN A 99 15.31 -11.10 1.89
N TRP A 100 16.34 -11.82 2.29
CA TRP A 100 16.25 -12.92 3.26
C TRP A 100 16.23 -12.42 4.70
N PHE A 101 15.32 -12.99 5.50
CA PHE A 101 15.20 -12.75 6.94
C PHE A 101 15.38 -14.05 7.74
N LEU A 102 14.29 -14.77 8.05
CA LEU A 102 14.37 -16.03 8.82
C LEU A 102 14.72 -17.24 7.94
N ALA A 103 14.53 -17.15 6.62
CA ALA A 103 15.01 -18.15 5.67
C ALA A 103 16.34 -17.71 5.05
N THR A 104 17.03 -18.65 4.40
CA THR A 104 18.32 -18.43 3.72
C THR A 104 18.29 -18.84 2.25
N ASP A 105 17.39 -19.73 1.88
CA ASP A 105 17.28 -20.29 0.54
C ASP A 105 15.94 -21.01 0.37
N TYR A 106 15.56 -21.31 -0.87
CA TYR A 106 14.45 -22.20 -1.19
C TYR A 106 14.71 -23.05 -2.40
N SER A 107 13.97 -24.14 -2.54
CA SER A 107 13.93 -24.98 -3.73
C SER A 107 12.49 -25.31 -4.10
N VAL A 108 12.25 -25.54 -5.39
CA VAL A 108 10.94 -25.91 -5.93
C VAL A 108 10.99 -27.33 -6.44
N SER A 109 9.93 -28.11 -6.18
CA SER A 109 9.78 -29.48 -6.71
C SER A 109 9.60 -29.49 -8.24
N ASP A 110 9.91 -30.65 -8.88
CA ASP A 110 9.81 -30.82 -10.35
C ASP A 110 8.39 -30.56 -10.90
N ASP A 111 7.36 -30.71 -10.08
CA ASP A 111 5.97 -30.45 -10.44
C ASP A 111 5.51 -29.01 -10.15
N ASN A 112 6.42 -28.16 -9.66
CA ASN A 112 6.18 -26.77 -9.29
C ASN A 112 5.07 -26.54 -8.24
N LEU A 113 4.77 -27.56 -7.43
CA LEU A 113 3.74 -27.45 -6.38
C LEU A 113 4.32 -27.21 -5.01
N THR A 114 5.54 -27.70 -4.72
CA THR A 114 6.12 -27.65 -3.38
C THR A 114 7.35 -26.75 -3.33
N TYR A 115 7.29 -25.76 -2.45
CA TYR A 115 8.37 -24.82 -2.16
C TYR A 115 8.97 -25.17 -0.80
N THR A 116 10.26 -25.53 -0.76
CA THR A 116 10.95 -25.95 0.46
C THR A 116 11.97 -24.88 0.85
N PHE A 117 11.78 -24.28 2.01
CA PHE A 117 12.64 -23.21 2.54
C PHE A 117 13.61 -23.77 3.58
N LYS A 118 14.86 -23.29 3.50
CA LYS A 118 15.88 -23.48 4.54
C LYS A 118 15.83 -22.31 5.50
N LEU A 119 15.64 -22.61 6.78
CA LEU A 119 15.59 -21.63 7.83
C LEU A 119 16.99 -21.41 8.42
N ARG A 120 17.19 -20.27 9.05
CA ARG A 120 18.38 -19.98 9.87
C ARG A 120 18.34 -20.84 11.13
N ASP A 121 19.49 -21.32 11.57
CA ASP A 121 19.68 -22.12 12.80
C ASP A 121 20.29 -21.31 13.95
N ASP A 122 20.56 -20.02 13.71
CA ASP A 122 21.18 -19.10 14.66
C ASP A 122 20.20 -18.06 15.25
N VAL A 123 18.90 -18.17 14.95
CA VAL A 123 17.87 -17.24 15.39
C VAL A 123 17.32 -17.63 16.76
N LYS A 124 17.15 -16.62 17.62
CA LYS A 124 16.44 -16.74 18.89
C LYS A 124 15.33 -15.70 18.97
N TRP A 125 14.26 -16.05 19.63
CA TRP A 125 13.27 -15.11 20.10
C TRP A 125 13.88 -14.15 21.12
N SER A 126 13.26 -13.00 21.33
CA SER A 126 13.78 -11.97 22.26
C SER A 126 13.82 -12.42 23.72
N ASP A 127 13.09 -13.48 24.09
CA ASP A 127 13.13 -14.13 25.40
C ASP A 127 14.23 -15.22 25.51
N GLY A 128 14.92 -15.52 24.40
CA GLY A 128 16.05 -16.45 24.34
C GLY A 128 15.71 -17.86 23.85
N GLU A 129 14.41 -18.21 23.68
CA GLU A 129 14.00 -19.48 23.08
C GLU A 129 14.43 -19.59 21.62
N PRO A 130 14.76 -20.79 21.09
CA PRO A 130 15.17 -20.96 19.71
C PRO A 130 13.98 -20.80 18.76
N PHE A 131 14.22 -20.16 17.60
CA PHE A 131 13.29 -20.17 16.46
C PHE A 131 13.46 -21.48 15.69
N THR A 132 12.35 -22.11 15.31
CA THR A 132 12.34 -23.35 14.53
C THR A 132 11.20 -23.40 13.48
N ALA A 133 11.17 -24.48 12.69
CA ALA A 133 10.09 -24.73 11.75
C ALA A 133 8.71 -24.91 12.39
N ASP A 134 8.65 -25.25 13.70
CA ASP A 134 7.38 -25.35 14.43
C ASP A 134 6.68 -23.99 14.50
N ASP A 135 7.43 -22.90 14.74
CA ASP A 135 6.90 -21.53 14.74
C ASP A 135 6.32 -21.13 13.38
N VAL A 136 6.98 -21.55 12.30
CA VAL A 136 6.51 -21.29 10.94
C VAL A 136 5.20 -22.05 10.67
N VAL A 137 5.17 -23.36 10.94
CA VAL A 137 3.97 -24.19 10.76
C VAL A 137 2.80 -23.61 11.57
N PHE A 138 3.04 -23.31 12.85
CA PHE A 138 2.04 -22.72 13.73
C PHE A 138 1.45 -21.42 13.17
N THR A 139 2.32 -20.51 12.68
CA THR A 139 1.88 -19.21 12.15
C THR A 139 0.98 -19.37 10.93
N TYR A 140 1.38 -20.20 9.96
CA TYR A 140 0.61 -20.41 8.75
C TYR A 140 -0.69 -21.18 9.02
N GLU A 141 -0.67 -22.22 9.88
CA GLU A 141 -1.89 -22.92 10.30
C GLU A 141 -2.88 -21.97 11.02
N ALA A 142 -2.39 -21.04 11.83
CA ALA A 142 -3.24 -20.02 12.46
C ALA A 142 -3.84 -19.05 11.42
N MET A 143 -3.05 -18.67 10.39
CA MET A 143 -3.49 -17.77 9.32
C MET A 143 -4.56 -18.42 8.41
N GLU A 144 -4.54 -19.74 8.27
CA GLU A 144 -5.50 -20.52 7.47
C GLU A 144 -6.87 -20.72 8.14
N GLN A 145 -7.00 -20.40 9.42
CA GLN A 145 -8.27 -20.54 10.12
C GLN A 145 -9.17 -19.33 9.85
N GLU A 146 -10.36 -19.57 9.25
CA GLU A 146 -11.33 -18.51 8.94
C GLU A 146 -11.74 -17.70 10.18
N ASP A 147 -11.89 -18.37 11.33
CA ASP A 147 -12.31 -17.75 12.60
C ASP A 147 -11.24 -16.78 13.16
N ASN A 148 -9.98 -16.93 12.77
CA ASN A 148 -8.88 -16.05 13.20
C ASN A 148 -8.82 -14.73 12.41
N LEU A 149 -9.60 -14.59 11.32
CA LEU A 149 -9.65 -13.40 10.46
C LEU A 149 -8.27 -12.97 9.95
N GLY A 150 -7.39 -13.96 9.68
CA GLY A 150 -6.03 -13.71 9.21
C GLY A 150 -6.02 -12.92 7.91
N TRP A 151 -5.21 -11.85 7.85
CA TRP A 151 -5.15 -10.97 6.68
C TRP A 151 -4.68 -11.70 5.40
N ALA A 152 -3.87 -12.75 5.54
CA ALA A 152 -3.38 -13.56 4.42
C ALA A 152 -4.23 -14.83 4.17
N TYR A 153 -5.40 -14.98 4.81
CA TYR A 153 -6.26 -16.16 4.64
C TYR A 153 -6.53 -16.47 3.16
N SER A 154 -6.89 -15.45 2.36
CA SER A 154 -7.19 -15.62 0.94
C SER A 154 -5.97 -15.97 0.07
N GLN A 155 -4.76 -15.85 0.59
CA GLN A 155 -3.51 -16.25 -0.07
C GLN A 155 -3.15 -17.72 0.20
N LEU A 156 -3.79 -18.33 1.19
CA LEU A 156 -3.49 -19.67 1.65
C LEU A 156 -4.64 -20.66 1.44
N VAL A 157 -5.89 -20.17 1.37
CA VAL A 157 -7.11 -21.00 1.29
C VAL A 157 -7.87 -20.72 0.01
N TYR A 158 -8.02 -21.73 -0.84
CA TYR A 158 -8.62 -21.66 -2.17
C TYR A 158 -9.73 -22.68 -2.35
N ASP A 159 -10.57 -22.54 -3.38
CA ASP A 159 -11.59 -23.53 -3.76
C ASP A 159 -10.97 -24.91 -4.11
N GLN A 160 -9.72 -24.92 -4.61
CA GLN A 160 -8.98 -26.12 -4.98
C GLN A 160 -8.34 -26.85 -3.78
N GLY A 161 -8.21 -26.16 -2.65
CA GLY A 161 -7.59 -26.66 -1.43
C GLY A 161 -6.79 -25.59 -0.71
N THR A 162 -6.23 -25.94 0.42
CA THR A 162 -5.39 -25.05 1.24
C THR A 162 -3.91 -25.31 0.97
N VAL A 163 -3.08 -24.29 1.05
CA VAL A 163 -1.62 -24.43 1.02
C VAL A 163 -1.19 -25.28 2.22
N LYS A 164 -0.58 -26.41 1.97
CA LYS A 164 -0.16 -27.33 3.04
C LYS A 164 1.22 -26.94 3.54
N VAL A 165 1.33 -26.61 4.81
CA VAL A 165 2.58 -26.27 5.48
C VAL A 165 3.05 -27.46 6.31
N GLU A 166 4.30 -27.90 6.12
CA GLU A 166 4.83 -29.06 6.84
C GLU A 166 6.27 -28.82 7.30
N LYS A 167 6.54 -29.17 8.54
CA LYS A 167 7.89 -29.28 9.08
C LYS A 167 8.59 -30.49 8.44
N VAL A 168 9.72 -30.26 7.77
CA VAL A 168 10.57 -31.32 7.23
C VAL A 168 11.62 -31.73 8.28
N ASP A 169 12.26 -30.74 8.89
CA ASP A 169 13.14 -30.85 10.05
C ASP A 169 13.12 -29.54 10.85
N ASP A 170 13.91 -29.40 11.92
CA ASP A 170 13.86 -28.22 12.79
C ASP A 170 14.17 -26.90 12.05
N TYR A 171 14.87 -26.96 10.92
CA TYR A 171 15.27 -25.79 10.12
C TYR A 171 14.92 -25.94 8.63
N THR A 172 13.89 -26.71 8.35
CA THR A 172 13.36 -26.87 6.98
C THR A 172 11.84 -26.98 7.01
N VAL A 173 11.17 -26.14 6.24
CA VAL A 173 9.71 -26.11 6.10
C VAL A 173 9.34 -26.22 4.62
N SER A 174 8.25 -26.91 4.30
CA SER A 174 7.71 -27.01 2.95
C SER A 174 6.29 -26.47 2.87
N PHE A 175 5.99 -25.79 1.76
CA PHE A 175 4.70 -25.25 1.39
C PHE A 175 4.24 -25.92 0.11
N THR A 176 3.13 -26.67 0.14
CA THR A 176 2.59 -27.34 -1.04
C THR A 176 1.29 -26.65 -1.45
N PHE A 177 1.30 -26.02 -2.60
CA PHE A 177 0.13 -25.38 -3.19
C PHE A 177 -0.80 -26.41 -3.83
N PRO A 178 -2.12 -26.19 -3.82
CA PRO A 178 -3.09 -27.09 -4.45
C PRO A 178 -3.08 -26.98 -6.00
N PHE A 179 -2.38 -26.01 -6.55
CA PHE A 179 -2.21 -25.76 -7.99
C PHE A 179 -0.86 -25.10 -8.25
N VAL A 180 -0.38 -25.20 -9.49
CA VAL A 180 0.86 -24.52 -9.92
C VAL A 180 0.59 -23.02 -10.03
N THR A 181 1.42 -22.22 -9.38
CA THR A 181 1.35 -20.77 -9.45
C THR A 181 2.74 -20.12 -9.42
N PRO A 182 3.06 -19.23 -10.39
CA PRO A 182 4.32 -18.49 -10.39
C PRO A 182 4.37 -17.41 -9.30
N THR A 183 3.22 -17.07 -8.67
CA THR A 183 3.13 -16.06 -7.61
C THR A 183 3.34 -16.65 -6.21
N ALA A 184 3.65 -17.93 -6.07
CA ALA A 184 3.85 -18.59 -4.77
C ALA A 184 4.84 -17.82 -3.86
N ILE A 185 5.95 -17.35 -4.43
CA ILE A 185 6.96 -16.58 -3.68
C ILE A 185 6.41 -15.21 -3.25
N GLU A 186 5.57 -14.57 -4.04
CA GLU A 186 4.90 -13.32 -3.64
C GLU A 186 3.87 -13.59 -2.53
N MET A 187 3.04 -14.61 -2.68
CA MET A 187 1.99 -14.96 -1.71
C MET A 187 2.55 -15.34 -0.33
N LEU A 188 3.69 -16.01 -0.27
CA LEU A 188 4.34 -16.40 0.99
C LEU A 188 5.23 -15.28 1.56
N SER A 189 5.48 -14.22 0.78
CA SER A 189 6.28 -13.07 1.21
C SER A 189 5.56 -12.27 2.30
N GLN A 190 6.33 -11.59 3.15
CA GLN A 190 5.83 -10.64 4.15
C GLN A 190 4.91 -11.22 5.23
N ILE A 191 4.74 -12.54 5.32
CA ILE A 191 4.08 -13.17 6.46
C ILE A 191 5.10 -13.26 7.60
N PHE A 192 4.89 -12.44 8.62
CA PHE A 192 5.74 -12.41 9.81
C PHE A 192 5.48 -13.63 10.67
N ILE A 193 6.50 -14.16 11.33
CA ILE A 193 6.39 -15.39 12.11
C ILE A 193 6.21 -15.04 13.58
N MET A 194 5.28 -15.73 14.25
CA MET A 194 4.99 -15.57 15.67
C MET A 194 5.43 -16.80 16.48
N PRO A 195 5.78 -16.62 17.78
CA PRO A 195 6.31 -17.71 18.60
C PRO A 195 5.22 -18.69 19.01
N GLU A 196 5.33 -19.96 18.58
CA GLU A 196 4.41 -21.03 18.99
C GLU A 196 4.31 -21.13 20.51
N HIS A 197 5.45 -21.12 21.22
CA HIS A 197 5.50 -21.31 22.67
C HIS A 197 4.69 -20.27 23.47
N ILE A 198 4.43 -19.08 22.89
CA ILE A 198 3.60 -18.04 23.50
C ILE A 198 2.13 -18.17 23.09
N TYR A 199 1.87 -18.44 21.79
CA TYR A 199 0.53 -18.29 21.21
C TYR A 199 -0.25 -19.59 21.04
N LYS A 200 0.35 -20.79 21.22
CA LYS A 200 -0.30 -22.09 20.98
C LYS A 200 -1.60 -22.33 21.74
N ASP A 201 -1.77 -21.70 22.90
CA ASP A 201 -2.97 -21.81 23.73
C ASP A 201 -3.90 -20.59 23.60
N VAL A 202 -3.56 -19.62 22.73
CA VAL A 202 -4.37 -18.43 22.45
C VAL A 202 -5.49 -18.79 21.48
N THR A 203 -6.71 -18.39 21.81
CA THR A 203 -7.91 -18.63 20.98
C THR A 203 -8.51 -17.35 20.40
N ASP A 204 -8.05 -16.19 20.86
CA ASP A 204 -8.42 -14.87 20.36
C ASP A 204 -7.12 -14.10 20.06
N PHE A 205 -6.75 -14.08 18.78
CA PHE A 205 -5.52 -13.42 18.35
C PHE A 205 -5.64 -11.89 18.37
N GLU A 206 -6.84 -11.36 18.31
CA GLU A 206 -7.09 -9.93 18.34
C GLU A 206 -6.97 -9.38 19.79
N HIS A 207 -7.53 -10.10 20.77
CA HIS A 207 -7.63 -9.62 22.13
C HIS A 207 -6.92 -10.56 23.11
N ASN A 208 -5.61 -10.38 23.28
CA ASN A 208 -4.84 -11.11 24.28
C ASN A 208 -3.68 -10.27 24.83
N ASP A 209 -3.22 -10.63 26.03
CA ASP A 209 -2.19 -9.87 26.75
C ASP A 209 -0.79 -9.92 26.11
N TYR A 210 -0.54 -10.86 25.18
CA TYR A 210 0.76 -11.01 24.53
C TYR A 210 0.97 -10.04 23.38
N ASN A 211 -0.10 -9.50 22.81
CA ASN A 211 -0.01 -8.62 21.64
C ASN A 211 0.76 -7.32 21.91
N MET A 212 0.71 -6.81 23.17
CA MET A 212 1.41 -5.58 23.55
C MET A 212 2.77 -5.84 24.23
N ASN A 213 3.02 -7.06 24.70
CA ASN A 213 4.28 -7.48 25.31
C ASN A 213 4.97 -8.52 24.43
N SER A 214 5.21 -8.18 23.17
CA SER A 214 5.53 -9.13 22.13
C SER A 214 6.93 -9.71 22.27
N VAL A 215 7.03 -11.02 22.24
CA VAL A 215 8.27 -11.77 22.03
C VAL A 215 8.45 -11.96 20.52
N GLY A 216 9.52 -11.43 19.96
CA GLY A 216 9.74 -11.39 18.51
C GLY A 216 11.17 -11.72 18.09
N THR A 217 11.36 -11.95 16.81
CA THR A 217 12.67 -12.15 16.16
C THR A 217 13.17 -10.89 15.45
N GLY A 218 12.39 -9.80 15.49
CA GLY A 218 12.73 -8.54 14.83
C GLY A 218 13.83 -7.76 15.54
N PRO A 219 14.26 -6.64 14.95
CA PRO A 219 15.36 -5.83 15.44
C PRO A 219 15.05 -5.12 16.76
N TYR A 220 13.78 -4.95 17.13
CA TYR A 220 13.37 -4.24 18.34
C TYR A 220 12.27 -4.96 19.12
N LYS A 221 12.18 -4.63 20.40
CA LYS A 221 11.12 -5.07 21.32
C LYS A 221 10.24 -3.86 21.65
N LEU A 222 8.91 -4.01 21.60
CA LEU A 222 7.99 -3.00 22.12
C LEU A 222 8.03 -3.03 23.65
N VAL A 223 8.40 -1.92 24.27
CA VAL A 223 8.57 -1.82 25.74
C VAL A 223 7.55 -0.91 26.40
N ASP A 224 6.96 0.02 25.67
CA ASP A 224 5.94 0.92 26.20
C ASP A 224 5.04 1.43 25.06
N TYR A 225 3.74 1.49 25.30
CA TYR A 225 2.76 2.04 24.39
C TYR A 225 1.73 2.88 25.11
N GLN A 226 1.55 4.09 24.66
CA GLN A 226 0.48 4.96 25.11
C GLN A 226 -0.35 5.41 23.90
N SER A 227 -1.56 4.86 23.81
CA SER A 227 -2.49 5.17 22.70
C SER A 227 -2.68 6.68 22.54
N GLY A 228 -2.68 7.14 21.29
CA GLY A 228 -2.76 8.55 20.91
C GLY A 228 -1.52 9.38 21.23
N SER A 229 -0.43 8.76 21.72
CA SER A 229 0.78 9.47 22.14
C SER A 229 2.05 8.90 21.52
N TYR A 230 2.42 7.67 21.87
CA TYR A 230 3.67 7.08 21.37
C TYR A 230 3.73 5.55 21.52
N LEU A 231 4.68 4.94 20.75
CA LEU A 231 5.21 3.60 20.96
C LEU A 231 6.72 3.71 21.19
N LYS A 232 7.25 2.99 22.19
CA LYS A 232 8.68 2.92 22.48
C LYS A 232 9.22 1.54 22.25
N PHE A 233 10.35 1.47 21.55
CA PHE A 233 11.04 0.26 21.22
C PHE A 233 12.47 0.31 21.74
N GLU A 234 12.95 -0.82 22.24
CA GLU A 234 14.36 -1.05 22.61
C GLU A 234 14.98 -2.08 21.67
N ALA A 235 16.26 -1.91 21.36
CA ALA A 235 17.01 -2.83 20.52
C ALA A 235 16.94 -4.26 21.07
N ASN A 236 16.70 -5.23 20.17
CA ASN A 236 16.74 -6.64 20.49
C ASN A 236 18.20 -7.13 20.48
N GLU A 237 18.77 -7.41 21.66
CA GLU A 237 20.13 -7.91 21.80
C GLU A 237 20.34 -9.29 21.16
N ASN A 238 19.26 -10.04 20.94
CA ASN A 238 19.26 -11.35 20.30
C ASN A 238 19.02 -11.28 18.78
N TYR A 239 18.98 -10.07 18.19
CA TYR A 239 18.69 -9.95 16.76
C TYR A 239 19.77 -10.65 15.92
N TYR A 240 19.37 -11.56 15.06
CA TYR A 240 20.26 -12.47 14.32
C TYR A 240 21.14 -11.77 13.26
N LYS A 241 20.78 -10.54 12.81
CA LYS A 241 21.65 -9.73 11.95
C LYS A 241 22.62 -8.86 12.75
N GLY A 242 22.63 -8.98 14.07
CA GLY A 242 23.42 -8.19 15.01
C GLY A 242 22.57 -7.14 15.73
N GLU A 243 22.95 -6.83 16.97
CA GLU A 243 22.22 -5.85 17.78
C GLU A 243 22.21 -4.48 17.10
N PRO A 244 21.02 -3.85 16.91
CA PRO A 244 20.92 -2.53 16.30
C PRO A 244 21.76 -1.47 17.00
N SER A 245 22.41 -0.59 16.23
CA SER A 245 23.24 0.50 16.80
C SER A 245 22.39 1.60 17.44
N VAL A 246 21.22 1.89 16.89
CA VAL A 246 20.19 2.76 17.49
C VAL A 246 19.52 1.97 18.61
N LYS A 247 19.75 2.37 19.86
CA LYS A 247 19.27 1.59 21.02
C LYS A 247 17.79 1.76 21.30
N ASN A 248 17.23 2.91 20.96
CA ASN A 248 15.84 3.23 21.20
C ASN A 248 15.20 3.83 19.94
N ILE A 249 14.00 3.38 19.63
CA ILE A 249 13.14 4.01 18.61
C ILE A 249 11.84 4.44 19.29
N VAL A 250 11.37 5.64 18.94
CA VAL A 250 10.07 6.13 19.37
C VAL A 250 9.23 6.46 18.14
N PHE A 251 8.07 5.82 18.01
CA PHE A 251 7.04 6.30 17.11
C PHE A 251 6.19 7.31 17.87
N GLN A 252 6.38 8.58 17.56
CA GLN A 252 5.64 9.68 18.18
C GLN A 252 4.37 9.94 17.37
N ILE A 253 3.19 9.77 17.98
CA ILE A 253 1.91 9.99 17.29
C ILE A 253 1.63 11.49 17.24
N ILE A 254 1.60 12.06 16.03
CA ILE A 254 1.31 13.47 15.76
C ILE A 254 0.36 13.54 14.57
N GLU A 255 -0.93 13.58 14.83
CA GLU A 255 -1.97 13.59 13.79
C GLU A 255 -1.98 14.88 12.95
N ASN A 256 -1.64 16.01 13.56
CA ASN A 256 -1.62 17.28 12.85
C ASN A 256 -0.30 17.48 12.11
N ALA A 257 -0.35 17.54 10.78
CA ALA A 257 0.81 17.65 9.91
C ALA A 257 1.66 18.91 10.18
N ASP A 258 1.04 20.07 10.42
CA ASP A 258 1.80 21.30 10.68
C ASP A 258 2.57 21.21 12.01
N THR A 259 2.00 20.53 13.00
CA THR A 259 2.67 20.25 14.28
C THR A 259 3.85 19.28 14.08
N ALA A 260 3.67 18.22 13.29
CA ALA A 260 4.74 17.27 13.00
C ALA A 260 5.92 17.93 12.23
N ILE A 261 5.60 18.80 11.26
CA ILE A 261 6.60 19.58 10.51
C ILE A 261 7.39 20.49 11.45
N LEU A 262 6.69 21.19 12.37
CA LEU A 262 7.36 22.08 13.33
C LEU A 262 8.24 21.29 14.30
N ALA A 263 7.78 20.14 14.78
CA ALA A 263 8.56 19.24 15.64
C ALA A 263 9.83 18.75 14.93
N LEU A 264 9.75 18.40 13.64
CA LEU A 264 10.91 18.02 12.82
C LEU A 264 11.89 19.18 12.64
N GLN A 265 11.40 20.39 12.33
CA GLN A 265 12.24 21.57 12.20
C GLN A 265 12.96 21.95 13.50
N ASN A 266 12.32 21.73 14.63
CA ASN A 266 12.89 22.00 15.96
C ASN A 266 13.81 20.87 16.46
N GLY A 267 13.88 19.72 15.75
CA GLY A 267 14.64 18.56 16.18
C GLY A 267 14.00 17.80 17.37
N GLU A 268 12.69 17.97 17.58
CA GLU A 268 11.91 17.22 18.57
C GLU A 268 11.59 15.81 18.07
N VAL A 269 11.52 15.64 16.74
CA VAL A 269 11.46 14.35 16.04
C VAL A 269 12.51 14.33 14.94
N ASP A 270 12.91 13.12 14.51
CA ASP A 270 13.99 12.93 13.53
C ASP A 270 13.49 12.64 12.13
N ALA A 271 12.29 12.12 12.00
CA ALA A 271 11.73 11.79 10.70
C ALA A 271 10.22 12.04 10.67
N TYR A 272 9.73 12.40 9.47
CA TYR A 272 8.30 12.53 9.19
C TYR A 272 8.04 12.34 7.70
N GLN A 273 6.95 11.68 7.33
CA GLN A 273 6.49 11.58 5.93
C GLN A 273 5.74 12.83 5.52
N MET A 274 6.14 13.43 4.40
CA MET A 274 5.61 14.69 3.91
C MET A 274 5.04 14.59 2.49
N THR A 275 4.14 15.51 2.17
CA THR A 275 3.76 15.79 0.79
C THR A 275 4.78 16.72 0.12
N PRO A 276 4.86 16.75 -1.23
CA PRO A 276 5.72 17.69 -1.96
C PRO A 276 5.52 19.14 -1.54
N GLN A 277 4.26 19.57 -1.37
CA GLN A 277 3.93 20.93 -0.97
C GLN A 277 4.41 21.28 0.46
N GLN A 278 4.51 20.28 1.34
CA GLN A 278 5.07 20.44 2.68
C GLN A 278 6.60 20.55 2.61
N VAL A 279 7.26 19.68 1.86
CA VAL A 279 8.71 19.71 1.67
C VAL A 279 9.17 21.05 1.09
N LYS A 280 8.47 21.57 0.10
CA LYS A 280 8.77 22.88 -0.53
C LYS A 280 8.78 24.05 0.46
N LYS A 281 8.03 23.97 1.55
CA LYS A 281 8.00 25.02 2.60
C LYS A 281 9.19 24.95 3.54
N LEU A 282 10.00 23.87 3.45
CA LEU A 282 11.20 23.69 4.27
C LEU A 282 12.44 24.25 3.57
N ASP A 283 13.31 24.83 4.35
CA ASP A 283 14.72 25.01 3.98
C ASP A 283 15.47 23.79 4.53
N LEU A 284 15.62 22.76 3.70
CA LEU A 284 16.22 21.48 4.11
C LEU A 284 17.65 21.66 4.60
N ASP A 285 18.45 22.46 3.91
CA ASP A 285 19.85 22.72 4.25
C ASP A 285 19.97 23.47 5.59
N ALA A 286 19.22 24.57 5.74
CA ALA A 286 19.23 25.35 6.99
C ALA A 286 18.69 24.57 8.19
N SER A 287 17.78 23.60 7.94
CA SER A 287 17.19 22.76 8.98
C SER A 287 17.95 21.46 9.23
N ASN A 288 19.06 21.21 8.51
CA ASN A 288 19.85 19.97 8.59
C ASN A 288 19.00 18.71 8.33
N LEU A 289 18.17 18.76 7.28
CA LEU A 289 17.24 17.71 6.87
C LEU A 289 17.58 17.18 5.48
N THR A 290 17.28 15.92 5.22
CA THR A 290 17.34 15.30 3.89
C THR A 290 15.98 14.72 3.56
N ALA A 291 15.51 14.93 2.32
CA ALA A 291 14.29 14.33 1.80
C ALA A 291 14.66 13.10 0.97
N TYR A 292 14.05 11.97 1.30
CA TYR A 292 14.18 10.71 0.58
C TYR A 292 12.86 10.39 -0.13
N SER A 293 12.91 10.32 -1.46
CA SER A 293 11.76 9.96 -2.28
C SER A 293 11.77 8.46 -2.57
N TYR A 294 10.63 7.78 -2.42
CA TYR A 294 10.48 6.36 -2.71
C TYR A 294 9.07 6.03 -3.21
N THR A 295 8.96 5.01 -4.07
CA THR A 295 7.67 4.61 -4.63
C THR A 295 6.85 3.78 -3.64
N GLU A 296 5.53 3.97 -3.64
CA GLU A 296 4.58 3.06 -2.99
C GLU A 296 3.97 2.05 -3.96
N GLY A 297 4.32 2.12 -5.25
CA GLY A 297 3.66 1.31 -6.27
C GLY A 297 2.21 1.73 -6.53
N ARG A 298 1.81 2.96 -6.10
CA ARG A 298 0.47 3.48 -6.36
C ARG A 298 0.36 3.97 -7.80
N VAL A 299 -0.72 3.56 -8.48
CA VAL A 299 -1.11 4.11 -9.79
C VAL A 299 -2.39 4.91 -9.63
N GLY A 300 -2.32 6.21 -9.89
CA GLY A 300 -3.48 7.09 -10.03
C GLY A 300 -3.94 7.11 -11.48
N TYR A 301 -5.24 7.06 -11.71
CA TYR A 301 -5.82 6.87 -13.04
C TYR A 301 -7.15 7.58 -13.22
N LEU A 302 -7.50 7.80 -14.50
CA LEU A 302 -8.87 8.02 -14.95
C LEU A 302 -9.41 6.74 -15.57
N GLN A 303 -10.65 6.39 -15.28
CA GLN A 303 -11.37 5.29 -15.95
C GLN A 303 -12.72 5.75 -16.46
N PHE A 304 -13.18 5.12 -17.55
CA PHE A 304 -14.51 5.36 -18.11
C PHE A 304 -15.50 4.29 -17.65
N ASN A 305 -16.76 4.68 -17.44
CA ASN A 305 -17.86 3.74 -17.38
C ASN A 305 -18.27 3.39 -18.83
N CYS A 306 -17.92 2.19 -19.29
CA CYS A 306 -18.13 1.76 -20.67
C CYS A 306 -19.61 1.51 -21.02
N ASN A 307 -20.51 1.41 -20.03
CA ASN A 307 -21.95 1.40 -20.30
C ASN A 307 -22.49 2.79 -20.67
N ARG A 308 -21.76 3.85 -20.33
CA ARG A 308 -22.15 5.25 -20.59
C ARG A 308 -21.36 5.86 -21.73
N VAL A 309 -20.05 5.63 -21.78
CA VAL A 309 -19.17 6.01 -22.90
C VAL A 309 -18.84 4.75 -23.70
N THR A 310 -19.85 4.27 -24.45
CA THR A 310 -19.83 2.96 -25.10
C THR A 310 -18.88 2.87 -26.30
N ASP A 311 -18.68 3.96 -27.02
CA ASP A 311 -17.83 3.98 -28.23
C ASP A 311 -16.35 4.08 -27.82
N GLU A 312 -15.58 3.06 -28.15
CA GLU A 312 -14.15 2.98 -27.88
C GLU A 312 -13.36 4.11 -28.56
N ASN A 313 -13.71 4.48 -29.78
CA ASN A 313 -13.04 5.57 -30.49
C ASN A 313 -13.29 6.92 -29.83
N VAL A 314 -14.47 7.11 -29.23
CA VAL A 314 -14.77 8.30 -28.42
C VAL A 314 -13.89 8.31 -27.16
N ARG A 315 -13.79 7.19 -26.45
CA ARG A 315 -12.89 7.11 -25.27
C ARG A 315 -11.46 7.42 -25.65
N LYS A 316 -10.92 6.77 -26.69
CA LYS A 316 -9.57 7.01 -27.20
C LYS A 316 -9.34 8.47 -27.61
N ALA A 317 -10.32 9.09 -28.27
CA ALA A 317 -10.25 10.50 -28.63
C ALA A 317 -10.14 11.42 -27.40
N LEU A 318 -10.91 11.13 -26.37
CA LEU A 318 -10.84 11.87 -25.10
C LEU A 318 -9.46 11.71 -24.43
N LEU A 319 -8.84 10.52 -24.52
CA LEU A 319 -7.50 10.30 -24.00
C LEU A 319 -6.44 11.12 -24.74
N PHE A 320 -6.51 11.23 -26.07
CA PHE A 320 -5.60 12.08 -26.85
C PHE A 320 -5.79 13.59 -26.59
N ALA A 321 -6.91 14.01 -26.02
CA ALA A 321 -7.12 15.42 -25.66
C ALA A 321 -6.37 15.82 -24.37
N MET A 322 -5.90 14.86 -23.57
CA MET A 322 -5.38 15.10 -22.23
C MET A 322 -3.85 15.06 -22.17
N ASP A 323 -3.27 15.92 -21.32
CA ASP A 323 -1.84 16.00 -20.99
C ASP A 323 -1.61 15.56 -19.55
N ARG A 324 -1.07 14.34 -19.37
CA ARG A 324 -0.73 13.78 -18.04
C ARG A 324 0.27 14.66 -17.30
N LYS A 325 1.34 15.08 -18.02
CA LYS A 325 2.40 15.84 -17.39
C LYS A 325 1.90 17.16 -16.82
N ALA A 326 1.04 17.85 -17.54
CA ALA A 326 0.42 19.08 -17.03
C ALA A 326 -0.43 18.82 -15.79
N MET A 327 -1.17 17.69 -15.73
CA MET A 327 -1.96 17.30 -14.55
C MET A 327 -1.06 17.00 -13.34
N ASP A 328 0.05 16.32 -13.56
CA ASP A 328 0.96 15.91 -12.50
C ASP A 328 1.81 17.08 -12.00
N ASP A 329 2.31 17.93 -12.91
CA ASP A 329 3.00 19.16 -12.53
C ASP A 329 2.11 20.09 -11.70
N ALA A 330 0.82 20.19 -12.03
CA ALA A 330 -0.13 20.99 -11.25
C ALA A 330 -0.39 20.41 -9.85
N ALA A 331 -0.32 19.09 -9.71
CA ALA A 331 -0.54 18.40 -8.45
C ALA A 331 0.72 18.34 -7.56
N PHE A 332 1.90 18.12 -8.17
CA PHE A 332 3.16 17.85 -7.46
C PHE A 332 4.22 18.94 -7.59
N GLU A 333 4.09 19.85 -8.56
CA GLU A 333 5.00 20.97 -8.80
C GLU A 333 6.45 20.57 -9.18
N SER A 334 6.83 19.29 -9.10
CA SER A 334 8.16 18.76 -9.47
C SER A 334 8.02 17.30 -9.92
N ASP A 335 8.70 16.95 -11.01
CA ASP A 335 8.80 15.59 -11.55
C ASP A 335 9.74 14.68 -10.73
N GLU A 336 10.37 15.19 -9.70
CA GLU A 336 11.14 14.41 -8.73
C GLU A 336 10.26 13.49 -7.86
N TYR A 337 8.98 13.84 -7.68
CA TYR A 337 8.07 13.18 -6.75
C TYR A 337 7.02 12.29 -7.40
N TYR A 338 7.11 12.08 -8.71
CA TYR A 338 6.23 11.19 -9.44
C TYR A 338 6.92 10.58 -10.68
N SER A 339 6.32 9.53 -11.20
CA SER A 339 6.55 9.02 -12.56
C SER A 339 5.23 8.90 -13.30
N ILE A 340 5.28 8.93 -14.63
CA ILE A 340 4.09 8.75 -15.48
C ILE A 340 4.07 7.30 -15.94
N PRO A 341 3.16 6.43 -15.43
CA PRO A 341 2.96 5.11 -15.98
C PRO A 341 2.13 5.21 -17.24
N TYR A 342 2.46 4.39 -18.25
CA TYR A 342 1.68 4.28 -19.47
C TYR A 342 0.81 3.02 -19.54
N THR A 343 0.88 2.21 -18.47
CA THR A 343 0.11 0.98 -18.29
C THR A 343 -0.48 0.93 -16.89
N PHE A 344 -1.27 -0.10 -16.62
CA PHE A 344 -1.86 -0.29 -15.29
C PHE A 344 -0.84 -0.69 -14.21
N LEU A 345 0.37 -1.13 -14.61
CA LEU A 345 1.42 -1.48 -13.66
C LEU A 345 2.16 -0.23 -13.15
N PRO A 346 2.58 -0.21 -11.90
CA PRO A 346 3.50 0.80 -11.41
C PRO A 346 4.86 0.65 -12.08
N THR A 347 5.57 1.76 -12.26
CA THR A 347 6.86 1.80 -12.99
C THR A 347 7.99 1.01 -12.33
N ASN A 348 7.84 0.64 -11.05
CA ASN A 348 8.77 -0.23 -10.32
C ASN A 348 8.46 -1.73 -10.44
N SER A 349 7.39 -2.13 -11.13
CA SER A 349 7.15 -3.55 -11.41
C SER A 349 8.16 -4.08 -12.41
N GLN A 350 8.74 -5.26 -12.14
CA GLN A 350 9.64 -5.94 -13.07
C GLN A 350 8.98 -6.37 -14.39
N PHE A 351 7.65 -6.33 -14.44
CA PHE A 351 6.83 -6.62 -15.62
C PHE A 351 6.42 -5.37 -16.37
N TYR A 352 6.70 -4.17 -15.83
CA TYR A 352 6.36 -2.92 -16.52
C TYR A 352 7.08 -2.81 -17.85
N THR A 353 6.33 -2.49 -18.90
CA THR A 353 6.87 -2.19 -20.22
C THR A 353 5.98 -1.23 -20.97
N GLU A 354 6.58 -0.46 -21.87
CA GLU A 354 5.88 0.43 -22.77
C GLU A 354 5.87 -0.10 -24.21
N ASP A 355 6.42 -1.31 -24.43
CA ASP A 355 6.51 -1.91 -25.75
C ASP A 355 5.12 -2.29 -26.30
N GLY A 356 4.76 -1.73 -27.43
CA GLY A 356 3.46 -1.94 -28.06
C GLY A 356 2.28 -1.24 -27.38
N VAL A 357 2.52 -0.43 -26.37
CA VAL A 357 1.50 0.30 -25.63
C VAL A 357 1.17 1.63 -26.34
N GLU A 358 -0.12 1.89 -26.57
CA GLU A 358 -0.57 3.22 -27.03
C GLU A 358 -0.53 4.18 -25.84
N LYS A 359 0.35 5.17 -25.91
CA LYS A 359 0.61 6.10 -24.79
C LYS A 359 -0.44 7.19 -24.65
N TYR A 360 -1.25 7.43 -25.67
CA TYR A 360 -2.19 8.56 -25.72
C TYR A 360 -1.52 9.89 -25.31
N GLU A 361 -0.36 10.18 -25.90
CA GLU A 361 0.25 11.50 -25.78
C GLU A 361 -0.71 12.57 -26.35
N GLN A 362 -0.74 13.74 -25.71
CA GLN A 362 -1.68 14.78 -26.11
C GLN A 362 -1.55 15.13 -27.59
N ASP A 363 -2.65 15.00 -28.31
CA ASP A 363 -2.83 15.40 -29.71
C ASP A 363 -4.26 15.93 -29.91
N VAL A 364 -4.45 17.22 -29.66
CA VAL A 364 -5.75 17.89 -29.71
C VAL A 364 -6.38 17.83 -31.09
N ASP A 365 -5.57 17.89 -32.15
CA ASP A 365 -6.08 17.83 -33.52
C ASP A 365 -6.55 16.41 -33.88
N LYS A 366 -5.80 15.38 -33.48
CA LYS A 366 -6.21 13.98 -33.58
C LYS A 366 -7.49 13.72 -32.80
N ALA A 367 -7.57 14.19 -31.56
CA ALA A 367 -8.75 14.05 -30.72
C ALA A 367 -10.01 14.66 -31.38
N LYS A 368 -9.91 15.87 -31.92
CA LYS A 368 -11.01 16.53 -32.67
C LYS A 368 -11.42 15.74 -33.89
N SER A 369 -10.47 15.26 -34.70
CA SER A 369 -10.74 14.45 -35.88
C SER A 369 -11.48 13.16 -35.54
N MET A 370 -11.03 12.46 -34.51
CA MET A 370 -11.66 11.21 -34.03
C MET A 370 -13.09 11.44 -33.51
N LEU A 371 -13.35 12.53 -32.79
CA LEU A 371 -14.69 12.88 -32.31
C LEU A 371 -15.62 13.26 -33.48
N GLU A 372 -15.10 13.96 -34.50
CA GLU A 372 -15.85 14.29 -35.73
C GLU A 372 -16.19 13.03 -36.53
N GLU A 373 -15.23 12.10 -36.70
CA GLU A 373 -15.42 10.82 -37.39
C GLU A 373 -16.46 9.94 -36.67
N ALA A 374 -16.46 9.96 -35.30
CA ALA A 374 -17.47 9.30 -34.48
C ALA A 374 -18.86 10.02 -34.52
N GLY A 375 -18.96 11.16 -35.20
CA GLY A 375 -20.19 11.95 -35.27
C GLY A 375 -20.59 12.60 -33.95
N VAL A 376 -19.66 12.79 -33.03
CA VAL A 376 -19.90 13.32 -31.70
C VAL A 376 -19.70 14.83 -31.69
N SER A 377 -20.70 15.56 -31.18
CA SER A 377 -20.61 17.01 -30.99
C SER A 377 -21.37 17.42 -29.72
N GLY A 378 -20.76 18.34 -28.95
CA GLY A 378 -21.38 18.85 -27.71
C GLY A 378 -21.59 17.79 -26.63
N LEU A 379 -20.67 16.80 -26.55
CA LEU A 379 -20.67 15.75 -25.54
C LEU A 379 -20.62 16.37 -24.14
N LYS A 380 -21.40 15.81 -23.22
CA LYS A 380 -21.39 16.18 -21.81
C LYS A 380 -21.09 14.95 -21.01
N LEU A 381 -20.09 15.04 -20.15
CA LEU A 381 -19.62 13.96 -19.30
C LEU A 381 -19.60 14.41 -17.84
N LYS A 382 -19.85 13.48 -16.94
CA LYS A 382 -19.77 13.69 -15.49
C LYS A 382 -18.55 12.95 -14.94
N LEU A 383 -17.65 13.69 -14.29
CA LEU A 383 -16.43 13.17 -13.66
C LEU A 383 -16.57 13.09 -12.16
N GLY A 384 -16.56 11.86 -11.64
CA GLY A 384 -16.50 11.57 -10.20
C GLY A 384 -15.05 11.62 -9.68
N TYR A 385 -14.82 12.24 -8.54
CA TYR A 385 -13.50 12.28 -7.88
C TYR A 385 -13.64 12.54 -6.37
N ILE A 386 -12.61 12.20 -5.60
CA ILE A 386 -12.59 12.43 -4.15
C ILE A 386 -12.21 13.88 -3.88
N SER A 387 -13.15 14.67 -3.38
CA SER A 387 -12.98 16.12 -3.19
C SER A 387 -11.98 16.50 -2.08
N SER A 388 -11.72 15.61 -1.12
CA SER A 388 -10.69 15.78 -0.10
C SER A 388 -9.27 15.42 -0.58
N ASP A 389 -9.14 14.75 -1.75
CA ASP A 389 -7.86 14.47 -2.39
C ASP A 389 -7.44 15.67 -3.25
N ALA A 390 -6.39 16.37 -2.83
CA ALA A 390 -5.90 17.56 -3.53
C ALA A 390 -5.33 17.24 -4.93
N VAL A 391 -4.75 16.04 -5.10
CA VAL A 391 -4.22 15.58 -6.39
C VAL A 391 -5.36 15.34 -7.37
N GLN A 392 -6.38 14.57 -6.97
CA GLN A 392 -7.56 14.34 -7.80
C GLN A 392 -8.30 15.64 -8.13
N SER A 393 -8.38 16.58 -7.17
CA SER A 393 -9.02 17.88 -7.38
C SER A 393 -8.29 18.72 -8.44
N ALA A 394 -6.95 18.74 -8.41
CA ALA A 394 -6.15 19.43 -9.43
C ALA A 394 -6.28 18.76 -10.81
N GLN A 395 -6.20 17.43 -10.85
CA GLN A 395 -6.37 16.64 -12.09
C GLN A 395 -7.77 16.84 -12.70
N ALA A 396 -8.83 16.83 -11.88
CA ALA A 396 -10.21 17.02 -12.35
C ALA A 396 -10.42 18.38 -13.04
N LEU A 397 -9.83 19.45 -12.50
CA LEU A 397 -9.89 20.78 -13.10
C LEU A 397 -9.19 20.83 -14.47
N LEU A 398 -8.02 20.21 -14.59
CA LEU A 398 -7.30 20.17 -15.86
C LEU A 398 -7.97 19.26 -16.89
N ILE A 399 -8.53 18.13 -16.49
CA ILE A 399 -9.34 17.29 -17.39
C ILE A 399 -10.52 18.08 -17.93
N GLN A 400 -11.22 18.86 -17.09
CA GLN A 400 -12.33 19.73 -17.54
C GLN A 400 -11.86 20.76 -18.57
N GLU A 401 -10.73 21.43 -18.32
CA GLU A 401 -10.16 22.45 -19.20
C GLU A 401 -9.72 21.83 -20.53
N GLN A 402 -8.94 20.75 -20.51
CA GLN A 402 -8.39 20.11 -21.70
C GLN A 402 -9.50 19.50 -22.58
N LEU A 403 -10.50 18.86 -21.99
CA LEU A 403 -11.63 18.32 -22.74
C LEU A 403 -12.53 19.42 -23.33
N GLN A 404 -12.59 20.59 -22.69
CA GLN A 404 -13.30 21.75 -23.26
C GLN A 404 -12.65 22.24 -24.57
N GLU A 405 -11.34 22.09 -24.75
CA GLU A 405 -10.63 22.45 -25.99
C GLU A 405 -11.08 21.64 -27.20
N VAL A 406 -11.54 20.41 -26.97
CA VAL A 406 -12.09 19.52 -28.01
C VAL A 406 -13.63 19.57 -28.09
N GLY A 407 -14.26 20.53 -27.42
CA GLY A 407 -15.71 20.76 -27.47
C GLY A 407 -16.52 19.82 -26.55
N VAL A 408 -15.89 19.19 -25.57
CA VAL A 408 -16.54 18.33 -24.57
C VAL A 408 -16.72 19.10 -23.26
N THR A 409 -17.91 19.06 -22.70
CA THR A 409 -18.22 19.70 -21.42
C THR A 409 -18.13 18.66 -20.31
N VAL A 410 -17.33 18.91 -19.28
CA VAL A 410 -17.20 18.03 -18.10
C VAL A 410 -17.86 18.69 -16.89
N GLU A 411 -18.82 17.99 -16.29
CA GLU A 411 -19.38 18.31 -14.97
C GLU A 411 -18.51 17.68 -13.89
N LEU A 412 -17.93 18.48 -13.00
CA LEU A 412 -17.14 18.00 -11.90
C LEU A 412 -18.04 17.60 -10.73
N ALA A 413 -17.96 16.37 -10.28
CA ALA A 413 -18.76 15.79 -9.21
C ALA A 413 -17.85 15.25 -8.09
N GLY A 414 -17.23 16.19 -7.36
CA GLY A 414 -16.44 15.89 -6.18
C GLY A 414 -17.31 15.38 -5.04
N GLY A 415 -16.87 14.32 -4.37
CA GLY A 415 -17.63 13.70 -3.29
C GLY A 415 -16.74 13.03 -2.24
N ASP A 416 -17.40 12.39 -1.28
CA ASP A 416 -16.77 11.49 -0.30
C ASP A 416 -16.25 10.23 -0.98
N GLY A 417 -15.05 9.77 -0.58
CA GLY A 417 -14.39 8.63 -1.21
C GLY A 417 -15.20 7.32 -1.12
N THR A 418 -15.85 7.07 0.00
CA THR A 418 -16.69 5.88 0.19
C THR A 418 -17.94 5.96 -0.69
N ALA A 419 -18.54 7.14 -0.80
CA ALA A 419 -19.70 7.35 -1.65
C ALA A 419 -19.36 7.15 -3.14
N ILE A 420 -18.22 7.69 -3.61
CA ILE A 420 -17.73 7.49 -4.97
C ILE A 420 -17.44 6.00 -5.24
N ALA A 421 -16.70 5.34 -4.34
CA ALA A 421 -16.37 3.91 -4.49
C ALA A 421 -17.61 3.01 -4.52
N ASN A 422 -18.64 3.33 -3.73
CA ASN A 422 -19.90 2.59 -3.78
C ASN A 422 -20.70 2.86 -5.05
N ALA A 423 -20.68 4.09 -5.56
CA ALA A 423 -21.32 4.42 -6.83
C ALA A 423 -20.66 3.68 -8.01
N MET A 424 -19.33 3.55 -8.01
CA MET A 424 -18.58 2.84 -9.06
C MET A 424 -18.97 1.37 -9.21
N LYS A 425 -19.53 0.75 -8.16
CA LYS A 425 -19.99 -0.66 -8.20
C LYS A 425 -21.26 -0.86 -9.01
N ASP A 426 -22.07 0.18 -9.18
CA ASP A 426 -23.31 0.15 -9.94
C ASP A 426 -23.02 0.56 -11.40
N PRO A 427 -23.17 -0.34 -12.38
CA PRO A 427 -22.95 -0.02 -13.79
C PRO A 427 -23.87 1.08 -14.34
N ASP A 428 -25.03 1.27 -13.71
CA ASP A 428 -26.04 2.27 -14.11
C ASP A 428 -25.91 3.60 -13.33
N ASN A 429 -24.81 3.79 -12.57
CA ASN A 429 -24.58 5.03 -11.84
C ASN A 429 -24.50 6.26 -12.76
N GLU A 430 -24.52 7.46 -12.18
CA GLU A 430 -24.60 8.70 -12.93
C GLU A 430 -23.28 9.23 -13.52
N TYR A 431 -22.14 8.60 -13.20
CA TYR A 431 -20.82 9.06 -13.64
C TYR A 431 -20.40 8.40 -14.94
N ASP A 432 -19.79 9.19 -15.83
CA ASP A 432 -19.23 8.74 -17.09
C ASP A 432 -17.74 8.42 -16.96
N MET A 433 -17.07 9.10 -16.03
CA MET A 433 -15.65 8.99 -15.75
C MET A 433 -15.39 9.06 -14.26
N TYR A 434 -14.26 8.45 -13.82
CA TYR A 434 -13.80 8.49 -12.42
C TYR A 434 -12.30 8.73 -12.34
N LEU A 435 -11.87 9.53 -11.36
CA LEU A 435 -10.50 9.52 -10.87
C LEU A 435 -10.38 8.54 -9.72
N GLY A 436 -9.39 7.69 -9.79
CA GLY A 436 -9.10 6.68 -8.79
C GLY A 436 -7.61 6.47 -8.57
N GLY A 437 -7.28 5.47 -7.78
CA GLY A 437 -5.91 5.03 -7.56
C GLY A 437 -5.90 3.73 -6.76
N TYR A 438 -4.88 2.89 -7.01
CA TYR A 438 -4.72 1.63 -6.30
C TYR A 438 -3.25 1.35 -5.99
N ILE A 439 -3.05 0.47 -5.01
CA ILE A 439 -1.80 -0.21 -4.70
C ILE A 439 -2.15 -1.69 -4.68
N MET A 440 -1.65 -2.48 -5.65
CA MET A 440 -2.02 -3.89 -5.84
C MET A 440 -0.78 -4.82 -5.81
N GLY A 441 0.38 -4.29 -5.45
CA GLY A 441 1.63 -5.03 -5.53
C GLY A 441 2.34 -4.85 -6.88
N ILE A 442 3.34 -5.67 -7.12
CA ILE A 442 4.22 -5.58 -8.30
C ILE A 442 3.96 -6.67 -9.34
N ASP A 443 3.24 -7.74 -8.96
CA ASP A 443 2.89 -8.82 -9.88
C ASP A 443 1.61 -8.50 -10.65
N PRO A 444 1.61 -8.66 -11.99
CA PRO A 444 0.45 -8.29 -12.81
C PRO A 444 -0.83 -9.07 -12.49
N ASP A 445 -0.75 -10.31 -12.00
CA ASP A 445 -1.92 -11.12 -11.69
C ASP A 445 -2.78 -10.53 -10.56
N THR A 446 -2.17 -9.75 -9.65
CA THR A 446 -2.90 -9.05 -8.60
C THR A 446 -3.93 -8.05 -9.14
N PHE A 447 -3.80 -7.65 -10.40
CA PHE A 447 -4.71 -6.71 -11.08
C PHE A 447 -5.85 -7.40 -11.84
N SER A 448 -5.90 -8.73 -11.88
CA SER A 448 -6.93 -9.49 -12.62
C SER A 448 -8.36 -9.10 -12.20
N SER A 449 -8.58 -8.91 -10.93
CA SER A 449 -9.88 -8.47 -10.40
C SER A 449 -10.35 -7.09 -10.92
N LEU A 450 -9.42 -6.26 -11.39
CA LEU A 450 -9.72 -4.94 -11.96
C LEU A 450 -10.01 -4.99 -13.46
N PHE A 451 -9.38 -5.92 -14.18
CA PHE A 451 -9.33 -5.90 -15.65
C PHE A 451 -9.93 -7.13 -16.33
N GLU A 452 -10.14 -8.25 -15.66
CA GLU A 452 -10.93 -9.37 -16.24
C GLU A 452 -12.40 -8.95 -16.44
N ASN A 453 -13.06 -9.49 -17.48
CA ASN A 453 -14.44 -9.11 -17.83
C ASN A 453 -15.44 -9.30 -16.68
N ASP A 454 -15.26 -10.32 -15.85
CA ASP A 454 -16.07 -10.60 -14.65
C ASP A 454 -15.34 -10.23 -13.34
N GLY A 455 -14.27 -9.47 -13.42
CA GLY A 455 -13.47 -9.03 -12.28
C GLY A 455 -14.32 -8.27 -11.26
N ALA A 456 -14.18 -8.63 -9.98
CA ALA A 456 -15.00 -8.09 -8.88
C ALA A 456 -14.88 -6.55 -8.73
N TYR A 457 -13.80 -5.98 -9.24
CA TYR A 457 -13.49 -4.56 -9.22
C TYR A 457 -13.38 -3.94 -10.62
N ASN A 458 -13.91 -4.62 -11.65
CA ASN A 458 -14.02 -4.04 -13.00
C ASN A 458 -15.07 -2.91 -13.02
N TYR A 459 -14.76 -1.80 -12.38
CA TYR A 459 -15.62 -0.62 -12.31
C TYR A 459 -15.69 0.17 -13.61
N MET A 460 -14.93 -0.21 -14.63
CA MET A 460 -15.10 0.26 -16.01
C MET A 460 -16.33 -0.37 -16.65
N HIS A 461 -16.83 -1.48 -16.09
CA HIS A 461 -18.00 -2.21 -16.60
C HIS A 461 -17.89 -2.59 -18.08
N TYR A 462 -16.68 -2.76 -18.59
CA TYR A 462 -16.50 -3.27 -19.94
C TYR A 462 -16.69 -4.80 -19.95
N SER A 463 -17.05 -5.32 -21.10
CA SER A 463 -17.17 -6.75 -21.38
C SER A 463 -16.84 -7.03 -22.84
N GLY A 464 -16.50 -8.28 -23.16
CA GLY A 464 -16.15 -8.68 -24.52
C GLY A 464 -14.68 -8.49 -24.90
N TYR A 465 -13.83 -8.27 -23.90
CA TYR A 465 -12.36 -8.23 -24.06
C TYR A 465 -11.75 -9.56 -23.63
N ASP A 466 -12.23 -10.68 -24.22
CA ASP A 466 -11.81 -12.04 -23.87
C ASP A 466 -10.30 -12.27 -23.96
N THR A 467 -9.60 -11.47 -24.79
CA THR A 467 -8.13 -11.50 -24.88
C THR A 467 -7.47 -11.09 -23.58
N ILE A 468 -8.06 -10.18 -22.79
CA ILE A 468 -7.52 -9.76 -21.50
C ILE A 468 -7.61 -10.91 -20.51
N ASP A 469 -8.77 -11.58 -20.42
CA ASP A 469 -8.98 -12.74 -19.55
C ASP A 469 -8.01 -13.89 -19.91
N GLN A 470 -7.83 -14.17 -21.22
CA GLN A 470 -6.90 -15.17 -21.69
C GLN A 470 -5.45 -14.85 -21.32
N LEU A 471 -5.02 -13.60 -21.44
CA LEU A 471 -3.66 -13.19 -21.10
C LEU A 471 -3.40 -13.23 -19.60
N PHE A 472 -4.40 -12.94 -18.77
CA PHE A 472 -4.30 -13.17 -17.32
C PHE A 472 -4.17 -14.66 -17.01
N GLU A 473 -4.99 -15.53 -17.62
CA GLU A 473 -4.92 -16.97 -17.41
C GLU A 473 -3.58 -17.57 -17.88
N GLU A 474 -3.08 -17.15 -19.04
CA GLU A 474 -1.76 -17.55 -19.56
C GLU A 474 -0.64 -17.08 -18.62
N GLY A 475 -0.63 -15.81 -18.19
CA GLY A 475 0.40 -15.27 -17.29
C GLY A 475 0.36 -15.87 -15.89
N ARG A 476 -0.83 -16.22 -15.39
CA ARG A 476 -1.06 -16.88 -14.09
C ARG A 476 -0.52 -18.31 -14.05
N SER A 477 -0.46 -18.98 -15.19
CA SER A 477 -0.02 -20.38 -15.29
C SER A 477 1.41 -20.56 -15.83
N GLU A 478 2.04 -19.51 -16.37
CA GLU A 478 3.36 -19.57 -16.98
C GLU A 478 4.48 -19.49 -15.93
N MET A 479 5.31 -20.52 -15.87
CA MET A 479 6.43 -20.63 -14.92
C MET A 479 7.76 -20.09 -15.47
N ASP A 480 7.90 -19.98 -16.81
CA ASP A 480 9.07 -19.34 -17.40
C ASP A 480 8.92 -17.82 -17.30
N GLU A 481 9.80 -17.17 -16.55
CA GLU A 481 9.73 -15.71 -16.30
C GLU A 481 9.79 -14.90 -17.60
N SER A 482 10.58 -15.31 -18.59
CA SER A 482 10.68 -14.58 -19.85
C SER A 482 9.39 -14.68 -20.67
N ALA A 483 8.80 -15.90 -20.74
CA ALA A 483 7.51 -16.10 -21.40
C ALA A 483 6.39 -15.34 -20.67
N ARG A 484 6.42 -15.34 -19.34
CA ARG A 484 5.48 -14.61 -18.50
C ARG A 484 5.57 -13.08 -18.74
N LYS A 485 6.79 -12.54 -18.85
CA LYS A 485 7.01 -11.12 -19.22
C LYS A 485 6.46 -10.79 -20.60
N GLU A 486 6.63 -11.66 -21.59
CA GLU A 486 6.06 -11.48 -22.92
C GLU A 486 4.52 -11.51 -22.92
N THR A 487 3.91 -12.39 -22.13
CA THR A 487 2.46 -12.46 -21.96
C THR A 487 1.93 -11.18 -21.31
N TYR A 488 2.54 -10.72 -20.24
CA TYR A 488 2.12 -9.49 -19.56
C TYR A 488 2.45 -8.21 -20.33
N ALA A 489 3.42 -8.22 -21.24
CA ALA A 489 3.60 -7.13 -22.18
C ALA A 489 2.41 -6.99 -23.14
N LYS A 490 1.92 -8.12 -23.66
CA LYS A 490 0.70 -8.14 -24.50
C LYS A 490 -0.54 -7.72 -23.71
N LEU A 491 -0.65 -8.13 -22.43
CA LEU A 491 -1.74 -7.76 -21.55
C LEU A 491 -1.78 -6.25 -21.32
N GLN A 492 -0.63 -5.63 -21.01
CA GLN A 492 -0.53 -4.19 -20.81
C GLN A 492 -1.01 -3.42 -22.05
N ALA A 493 -0.57 -3.85 -23.25
CA ALA A 493 -1.02 -3.26 -24.50
C ALA A 493 -2.53 -3.47 -24.72
N ALA A 494 -3.06 -4.66 -24.44
CA ALA A 494 -4.48 -4.98 -24.62
C ALA A 494 -5.39 -4.17 -23.69
N VAL A 495 -5.02 -4.02 -22.41
CA VAL A 495 -5.77 -3.17 -21.46
C VAL A 495 -5.78 -1.74 -21.94
N GLN A 496 -4.65 -1.22 -22.38
CA GLN A 496 -4.54 0.16 -22.84
C GLN A 496 -5.33 0.41 -24.13
N ASP A 497 -5.39 -0.60 -25.03
CA ASP A 497 -6.15 -0.52 -26.28
C ASP A 497 -7.67 -0.44 -26.07
N THR A 498 -8.21 -0.81 -24.93
CA THR A 498 -9.63 -0.61 -24.61
C THR A 498 -10.04 0.84 -24.57
N GLY A 499 -9.10 1.77 -24.35
CA GLY A 499 -9.36 3.18 -24.09
C GLY A 499 -10.22 3.42 -22.84
N ALA A 500 -10.44 2.39 -22.02
CA ALA A 500 -11.29 2.47 -20.83
C ALA A 500 -10.51 2.92 -19.58
N PHE A 501 -9.19 2.74 -19.59
CA PHE A 501 -8.29 3.02 -18.48
C PHE A 501 -7.16 3.96 -18.94
N TYR A 502 -6.92 5.00 -18.17
CA TYR A 502 -5.89 6.01 -18.43
C TYR A 502 -5.04 6.21 -17.18
N PRO A 503 -3.90 5.53 -17.07
CA PRO A 503 -2.98 5.75 -15.97
C PRO A 503 -2.41 7.16 -16.09
N ILE A 504 -2.43 7.90 -15.01
CA ILE A 504 -1.98 9.30 -14.98
C ILE A 504 -0.64 9.37 -14.26
N ILE A 505 -0.59 8.89 -13.04
CA ILE A 505 0.53 9.15 -12.14
C ILE A 505 0.89 7.92 -11.31
N SER A 506 2.17 7.73 -11.06
CA SER A 506 2.68 6.93 -9.94
C SER A 506 3.45 7.87 -9.01
N ASN A 507 2.83 8.26 -7.90
CA ASN A 507 3.41 9.21 -6.97
C ASN A 507 4.33 8.53 -5.96
N ASN A 508 5.37 9.26 -5.57
CA ASN A 508 6.29 8.84 -4.52
C ASN A 508 5.82 9.33 -3.15
N LYS A 509 6.24 8.61 -2.11
CA LYS A 509 6.29 9.11 -0.73
C LYS A 509 7.60 9.82 -0.50
N ILE A 510 7.58 10.79 0.40
CA ILE A 510 8.78 11.54 0.78
C ILE A 510 8.95 11.40 2.28
N LEU A 511 10.04 10.76 2.70
CA LEU A 511 10.47 10.74 4.08
C LEU A 511 11.51 11.85 4.29
N VAL A 512 11.23 12.81 5.13
CA VAL A 512 12.19 13.85 5.52
C VAL A 512 12.83 13.46 6.83
N VAL A 513 14.17 13.41 6.85
CA VAL A 513 14.95 12.87 7.97
C VAL A 513 16.01 13.87 8.40
N ASN A 514 16.21 14.00 9.71
CA ASN A 514 17.30 14.77 10.29
C ASN A 514 18.66 14.10 9.98
N ASN A 515 19.64 14.86 9.51
CA ASN A 515 20.94 14.37 9.06
C ASN A 515 21.79 13.72 10.16
N ARG A 516 21.37 13.83 11.44
CA ARG A 516 21.98 13.04 12.52
C ARG A 516 21.65 11.55 12.39
N ILE A 517 20.57 11.20 11.66
CA ILE A 517 20.21 9.82 11.36
C ILE A 517 20.85 9.42 10.03
N GLN A 518 21.66 8.38 10.05
CA GLN A 518 22.39 7.84 8.92
C GLN A 518 21.91 6.42 8.59
N GLY A 519 22.28 5.90 7.41
CA GLY A 519 21.92 4.55 6.99
C GLY A 519 20.48 4.42 6.49
N VAL A 520 19.80 5.52 6.16
CA VAL A 520 18.41 5.50 5.64
C VAL A 520 18.31 4.73 4.33
N GLU A 521 19.29 4.89 3.44
CA GLU A 521 19.35 4.14 2.18
C GLU A 521 19.62 2.64 2.42
N ASP A 522 20.54 2.32 3.34
CA ASP A 522 20.86 0.94 3.74
C ASP A 522 19.68 0.24 4.44
N ALA A 523 18.85 1.02 5.15
CA ALA A 523 17.62 0.52 5.78
C ALA A 523 16.54 0.17 4.75
N GLY A 524 16.67 0.63 3.50
CA GLY A 524 15.72 0.43 2.41
C GLY A 524 14.37 1.11 2.67
N LEU A 525 13.93 1.96 1.75
CA LEU A 525 12.60 2.57 1.87
C LEU A 525 11.59 1.76 1.07
N VAL A 526 10.56 1.26 1.76
CA VAL A 526 9.56 0.35 1.20
C VAL A 526 8.14 0.82 1.47
N PRO A 527 7.19 0.45 0.62
CA PRO A 527 5.77 0.68 0.86
C PRO A 527 5.31 0.15 2.22
N VAL A 528 4.28 0.76 2.79
CA VAL A 528 3.62 0.39 4.04
C VAL A 528 4.51 0.55 5.27
N TYR A 529 5.63 -0.13 5.32
CA TYR A 529 6.51 -0.21 6.51
C TYR A 529 7.44 1.00 6.69
N THR A 530 7.66 1.80 5.67
CA THR A 530 8.65 2.88 5.56
C THR A 530 10.07 2.35 5.44
N PHE A 531 10.54 1.51 6.35
CA PHE A 531 11.87 0.90 6.31
C PHE A 531 11.78 -0.61 6.11
N GLU A 532 12.63 -1.18 5.28
CA GLU A 532 12.75 -2.64 5.13
C GLU A 532 13.52 -3.26 6.29
N ASP A 533 14.62 -2.63 6.74
CA ASP A 533 15.41 -3.11 7.89
C ASP A 533 15.95 -1.94 8.72
N THR A 534 15.22 -1.59 9.77
CA THR A 534 15.60 -0.50 10.70
C THR A 534 16.89 -0.74 11.47
N SER A 535 17.42 -1.98 11.49
CA SER A 535 18.70 -2.28 12.15
C SER A 535 19.91 -1.61 11.49
N SER A 536 19.76 -1.21 10.23
CA SER A 536 20.79 -0.49 9.47
C SER A 536 20.92 0.98 9.84
N LEU A 537 19.93 1.54 10.55
CA LEU A 537 19.97 2.95 10.99
C LEU A 537 21.07 3.19 12.01
N LYS A 538 21.66 4.39 11.95
CA LYS A 538 22.74 4.86 12.84
C LYS A 538 22.47 6.30 13.27
N ILE A 539 23.01 6.69 14.41
CA ILE A 539 23.03 8.08 14.84
C ILE A 539 24.47 8.60 14.66
N ALA A 540 24.61 9.76 13.99
CA ALA A 540 25.92 10.42 13.84
C ALA A 540 26.50 10.76 15.20
N GLU A 541 27.83 10.51 15.36
CA GLU A 541 28.58 10.85 16.58
C GLU A 541 28.75 12.36 16.76
#